data_66686fb990af1022a2bf91d549087ce2
#
_entry.id   66686fb990af1022a2bf91d549087ce2
#
_cell.length_a   1.000
_cell.length_b   1.000
_cell.length_c   1.000
_cell.angle_alpha   90.00
_cell.angle_beta   90.00
_cell.angle_gamma   90.00
#
_symmetry.space_group_name_H-M   'P 1'
#
loop_
_entity.id
_entity.type
_entity.pdbx_description
1 polymer ?
#
loop_
_entity_poly.entity_id
_entity_poly.type
_entity_poly.pdbx_seq_one_letter_code
_entity_poly.pdbx_strand_id
1 'polypeptide(L)'
;MKTIIELMTDEFKKAFAECGYSEEYARITISNRPDLCEFQCNGAMAAAKTYKKAPFVIADEIVAKLTSNGIFDTIESVKPGFINIKVSAGYLSDYLNKMSEDDKYGYENSEEAKTVIVDYGGANAAKPLHVGHLRSAVIGESVKRINRYAGNKTIGDVHLGDWGLQMGLIIEELRDRKPELPYFDEAYTGEYPSEPPFTISELEQIYPAASAKSKEDEEFAKRAHESTLKLQSGDRACTAIWKHIMNVSKKDLKKNYDNLNVSFDLWKGESDAQPYIKDMVDKMVEDGIAYESQGATVVDIAEPTDTKELPPCIVRKSDGAALYATSDLATIVEREKLYKPDTYIYLADKRQELHFTQVFRTAKKAGIVRPDADMRFVGFGTMNGKDGKPFKTRSGGVMRLEHLISDINEVILNKIKENRSMTDEEADNISKIVGLAALKYGDLSNQASKDYVFDVDRFASFEGNTGPYILYTIVRIKSILAKYKETGVSVGNLTILPSKEQSEKALSLALIKFSDVIDGAYKDNAPHKICQYIYEVSNSFNGFYHNTKILAEEDKKQQESYIALITLTKEILETCIDLLGIQCPDRM
;
A
#
# COMPACT_ATOMS: atom_id res chain seq x y z
N MET A 1 -22.47 7.10 -0.28
CA MET A 1 -23.13 8.44 -0.42
C MET A 1 -22.48 9.17 -1.60
N LYS A 2 -23.27 9.82 -2.49
CA LYS A 2 -22.67 10.62 -3.57
C LYS A 2 -21.71 11.67 -3.01
N THR A 3 -20.57 11.85 -3.68
CA THR A 3 -19.61 12.90 -3.31
C THR A 3 -20.21 14.29 -3.58
N ILE A 4 -19.68 15.32 -2.93
CA ILE A 4 -20.17 16.68 -3.14
C ILE A 4 -19.96 17.15 -4.58
N ILE A 5 -18.91 16.66 -5.25
CA ILE A 5 -18.65 16.92 -6.67
C ILE A 5 -19.72 16.27 -7.54
N GLU A 6 -20.13 15.04 -7.25
CA GLU A 6 -21.20 14.36 -7.98
C GLU A 6 -22.55 15.06 -7.80
N LEU A 7 -22.87 15.46 -6.55
CA LEU A 7 -24.10 16.19 -6.25
C LEU A 7 -24.16 17.52 -7.01
N MET A 8 -23.08 18.29 -7.00
CA MET A 8 -23.01 19.53 -7.80
C MET A 8 -23.06 19.25 -9.29
N THR A 9 -22.39 18.20 -9.76
CA THR A 9 -22.39 17.79 -11.17
C THR A 9 -23.81 17.47 -11.64
N ASP A 10 -24.61 16.80 -10.82
CA ASP A 10 -26.00 16.50 -11.16
C ASP A 10 -26.86 17.79 -11.32
N GLU A 11 -26.65 18.80 -10.49
CA GLU A 11 -27.32 20.10 -10.66
C GLU A 11 -26.84 20.82 -11.92
N PHE A 12 -25.54 20.77 -12.21
CA PHE A 12 -25.02 21.35 -13.46
C PHE A 12 -25.55 20.63 -14.70
N LYS A 13 -25.69 19.28 -14.68
CA LYS A 13 -26.33 18.55 -15.79
C LYS A 13 -27.73 19.04 -16.08
N LYS A 14 -28.56 19.23 -15.04
CA LYS A 14 -29.90 19.79 -15.18
C LYS A 14 -29.86 21.20 -15.84
N ALA A 15 -28.97 22.08 -15.33
CA ALA A 15 -28.81 23.42 -15.86
C ALA A 15 -28.34 23.45 -17.32
N PHE A 16 -27.38 22.59 -17.71
CA PHE A 16 -26.93 22.43 -19.10
C PHE A 16 -28.08 21.96 -19.98
N ALA A 17 -28.84 20.93 -19.58
CA ALA A 17 -30.00 20.42 -20.32
C ALA A 17 -31.09 21.48 -20.48
N GLU A 18 -31.45 22.24 -19.43
CA GLU A 18 -32.43 23.30 -19.48
C GLU A 18 -32.03 24.44 -20.41
N CYS A 19 -30.73 24.68 -20.58
CA CYS A 19 -30.21 25.66 -21.54
C CYS A 19 -30.05 25.10 -22.96
N GLY A 20 -30.39 23.82 -23.19
CA GLY A 20 -30.28 23.17 -24.49
C GLY A 20 -28.86 22.68 -24.82
N TYR A 21 -28.03 22.50 -23.83
CA TYR A 21 -26.66 21.98 -23.96
C TYR A 21 -26.55 20.51 -23.50
N SER A 22 -25.58 19.76 -24.03
CA SER A 22 -25.32 18.38 -23.60
C SER A 22 -24.85 18.35 -22.14
N GLU A 23 -25.39 17.41 -21.37
CA GLU A 23 -25.02 17.15 -19.97
C GLU A 23 -23.53 16.69 -19.81
N GLU A 24 -22.90 16.19 -20.88
CA GLU A 24 -21.49 15.77 -20.86
C GLU A 24 -20.50 16.90 -20.52
N TYR A 25 -20.92 18.16 -20.72
CA TYR A 25 -20.13 19.34 -20.38
C TYR A 25 -20.21 19.72 -18.90
N ALA A 26 -21.13 19.14 -18.12
CA ALA A 26 -21.28 19.40 -16.69
C ALA A 26 -20.17 18.70 -15.89
N ARG A 27 -18.93 19.19 -16.01
CA ARG A 27 -17.76 18.63 -15.34
C ARG A 27 -17.24 19.60 -14.28
N ILE A 28 -17.44 19.25 -13.02
CA ILE A 28 -16.93 20.00 -11.88
C ILE A 28 -15.62 19.41 -11.41
N THR A 29 -14.67 20.27 -11.09
CA THR A 29 -13.36 19.90 -10.52
C THR A 29 -13.04 20.82 -9.36
N ILE A 30 -12.14 20.34 -8.47
CA ILE A 30 -11.55 21.21 -7.45
C ILE A 30 -10.76 22.30 -8.14
N SER A 31 -10.89 23.54 -7.67
CA SER A 31 -10.18 24.67 -8.26
C SER A 31 -8.68 24.62 -7.99
N ASN A 32 -7.89 24.93 -9.01
CA ASN A 32 -6.44 25.17 -8.86
C ASN A 32 -6.12 26.55 -8.25
N ARG A 33 -7.15 27.39 -8.05
CA ARG A 33 -7.04 28.74 -7.49
C ARG A 33 -7.97 28.86 -6.28
N PRO A 34 -7.63 28.22 -5.14
CA PRO A 34 -8.46 28.23 -3.93
C PRO A 34 -8.66 29.64 -3.34
N ASP A 35 -7.81 30.59 -3.72
CA ASP A 35 -7.96 32.01 -3.43
C ASP A 35 -9.16 32.65 -4.13
N LEU A 36 -9.61 32.13 -5.27
CA LEU A 36 -10.73 32.62 -6.06
C LEU A 36 -12.02 31.84 -5.84
N CYS A 37 -11.94 30.52 -5.89
CA CYS A 37 -13.09 29.62 -5.78
C CYS A 37 -12.69 28.25 -5.25
N GLU A 38 -13.66 27.51 -4.71
CA GLU A 38 -13.46 26.17 -4.15
C GLU A 38 -13.52 25.09 -5.25
N PHE A 39 -14.46 25.24 -6.16
CA PHE A 39 -14.66 24.36 -7.31
C PHE A 39 -14.83 25.18 -8.59
N GLN A 40 -14.69 24.50 -9.73
CA GLN A 40 -14.79 25.14 -11.03
C GLN A 40 -15.42 24.20 -12.06
N CYS A 41 -16.30 24.74 -12.91
CA CYS A 41 -16.78 24.06 -14.11
C CYS A 41 -16.20 24.73 -15.35
N ASN A 42 -15.55 23.94 -16.21
CA ASN A 42 -14.94 24.38 -17.46
C ASN A 42 -15.76 23.99 -18.71
N GLY A 43 -16.97 23.44 -18.50
CA GLY A 43 -17.79 22.86 -19.55
C GLY A 43 -18.23 23.84 -20.63
N ALA A 44 -18.47 25.10 -20.27
CA ALA A 44 -18.83 26.13 -21.23
C ALA A 44 -17.77 26.36 -22.31
N MET A 45 -16.47 26.25 -21.96
CA MET A 45 -15.38 26.36 -22.93
C MET A 45 -15.35 25.16 -23.90
N ALA A 46 -15.64 23.96 -23.40
CA ALA A 46 -15.70 22.77 -24.22
C ALA A 46 -16.90 22.78 -25.16
N ALA A 47 -18.08 23.26 -24.67
CA ALA A 47 -19.32 23.36 -25.43
C ALA A 47 -19.29 24.42 -26.54
N ALA A 48 -18.50 25.48 -26.37
CA ALA A 48 -18.47 26.64 -27.25
C ALA A 48 -18.32 26.33 -28.75
N LYS A 49 -17.44 25.38 -29.07
CA LYS A 49 -17.18 24.95 -30.45
C LYS A 49 -18.39 24.21 -31.04
N THR A 50 -19.00 23.33 -30.28
CA THR A 50 -20.16 22.53 -30.71
C THR A 50 -21.38 23.40 -30.97
N TYR A 51 -21.64 24.34 -30.06
CA TYR A 51 -22.82 25.19 -30.15
C TYR A 51 -22.56 26.51 -30.87
N LYS A 52 -21.34 26.76 -31.40
CA LYS A 52 -20.92 27.97 -32.10
C LYS A 52 -21.29 29.26 -31.34
N LYS A 53 -21.10 29.24 -30.03
CA LYS A 53 -21.48 30.31 -29.09
C LYS A 53 -20.27 30.67 -28.23
N ALA A 54 -20.16 31.93 -27.85
CA ALA A 54 -19.05 32.38 -27.02
C ALA A 54 -19.11 31.68 -25.64
N PRO A 55 -17.98 31.14 -25.13
CA PRO A 55 -17.97 30.35 -23.88
C PRO A 55 -18.58 31.11 -22.69
N PHE A 56 -18.29 32.43 -22.55
CA PHE A 56 -18.83 33.22 -21.45
C PHE A 56 -20.34 33.36 -21.51
N VAL A 57 -20.97 33.39 -22.71
CA VAL A 57 -22.42 33.43 -22.87
C VAL A 57 -23.06 32.12 -22.39
N ILE A 58 -22.45 30.98 -22.74
CA ILE A 58 -22.91 29.68 -22.24
C ILE A 58 -22.78 29.66 -20.72
N ALA A 59 -21.65 30.11 -20.16
CA ALA A 59 -21.45 30.17 -18.71
C ALA A 59 -22.47 31.04 -18.00
N ASP A 60 -22.80 32.24 -18.56
CA ASP A 60 -23.82 33.14 -18.00
C ASP A 60 -25.20 32.49 -17.96
N GLU A 61 -25.59 31.79 -19.03
CA GLU A 61 -26.89 31.09 -19.11
C GLU A 61 -26.97 29.95 -18.06
N ILE A 62 -25.89 29.17 -17.86
CA ILE A 62 -25.83 28.12 -16.85
C ILE A 62 -25.90 28.71 -15.44
N VAL A 63 -25.13 29.76 -15.16
CA VAL A 63 -25.12 30.43 -13.86
C VAL A 63 -26.51 30.97 -13.51
N ALA A 64 -27.22 31.57 -14.48
CA ALA A 64 -28.58 32.08 -14.28
C ALA A 64 -29.58 31.00 -13.83
N LYS A 65 -29.37 29.72 -14.18
CA LYS A 65 -30.20 28.59 -13.75
C LYS A 65 -29.87 28.10 -12.34
N LEU A 66 -28.63 28.30 -11.88
CA LEU A 66 -28.10 27.72 -10.64
C LEU A 66 -28.13 28.66 -9.42
N THR A 67 -28.31 29.98 -9.62
CA THR A 67 -28.23 31.00 -8.56
C THR A 67 -29.25 30.83 -7.43
N SER A 68 -30.30 30.03 -7.58
CA SER A 68 -31.40 29.91 -6.61
C SER A 68 -31.47 28.56 -5.87
N ASN A 69 -30.47 27.65 -6.03
CA ASN A 69 -30.64 26.29 -5.52
C ASN A 69 -30.13 26.04 -4.09
N GLY A 70 -29.61 27.06 -3.40
CA GLY A 70 -29.17 26.97 -1.99
C GLY A 70 -27.88 26.17 -1.73
N ILE A 71 -27.35 25.49 -2.75
CA ILE A 71 -26.08 24.74 -2.64
C ILE A 71 -24.88 25.68 -2.66
N PHE A 72 -25.02 26.76 -3.46
CA PHE A 72 -23.92 27.67 -3.72
C PHE A 72 -24.04 28.93 -2.86
N ASP A 73 -22.96 29.32 -2.22
CA ASP A 73 -22.79 30.63 -1.62
C ASP A 73 -22.54 31.68 -2.71
N THR A 74 -21.59 31.37 -3.61
CA THR A 74 -21.35 32.13 -4.82
C THR A 74 -21.19 31.21 -6.02
N ILE A 75 -21.82 31.60 -7.14
CA ILE A 75 -21.61 30.99 -8.44
C ILE A 75 -21.53 32.09 -9.48
N GLU A 76 -20.43 32.18 -10.19
CA GLU A 76 -20.18 33.27 -11.13
C GLU A 76 -19.49 32.80 -12.40
N SER A 77 -19.87 33.39 -13.53
CA SER A 77 -19.16 33.23 -14.78
C SER A 77 -17.93 34.14 -14.85
N VAL A 78 -16.80 33.60 -15.24
CA VAL A 78 -15.54 34.33 -15.38
C VAL A 78 -14.97 34.10 -16.77
N LYS A 79 -14.62 35.21 -17.47
CA LYS A 79 -14.04 35.11 -18.83
C LYS A 79 -12.76 34.28 -18.82
N PRO A 80 -12.53 33.43 -19.84
CA PRO A 80 -13.30 33.35 -21.09
C PRO A 80 -14.58 32.48 -21.06
N GLY A 81 -14.88 31.74 -19.95
CA GLY A 81 -16.03 30.84 -19.84
C GLY A 81 -15.87 29.83 -18.69
N PHE A 82 -15.11 30.20 -17.65
CA PHE A 82 -15.07 29.47 -16.38
C PHE A 82 -16.33 29.77 -15.55
N ILE A 83 -16.81 28.78 -14.83
CA ILE A 83 -17.80 28.99 -13.78
C ILE A 83 -17.14 28.68 -12.44
N ASN A 84 -16.91 29.71 -11.64
CA ASN A 84 -16.35 29.62 -10.31
C ASN A 84 -17.42 29.36 -9.27
N ILE A 85 -17.17 28.48 -8.32
CA ILE A 85 -18.15 27.99 -7.38
C ILE A 85 -17.58 28.05 -5.95
N LYS A 86 -18.37 28.64 -5.03
CA LYS A 86 -18.20 28.48 -3.58
C LYS A 86 -19.46 27.83 -3.02
N VAL A 87 -19.27 26.76 -2.25
CA VAL A 87 -20.36 26.00 -1.63
C VAL A 87 -20.89 26.75 -0.41
N SER A 88 -22.20 26.74 -0.18
CA SER A 88 -22.79 27.37 1.01
C SER A 88 -22.39 26.64 2.28
N ALA A 89 -22.14 27.38 3.36
CA ALA A 89 -21.76 26.81 4.65
C ALA A 89 -22.85 25.87 5.22
N GLY A 90 -24.13 26.18 4.95
CA GLY A 90 -25.25 25.34 5.36
C GLY A 90 -25.27 24.00 4.63
N TYR A 91 -25.13 24.01 3.30
CA TYR A 91 -25.07 22.77 2.52
C TYR A 91 -23.86 21.89 2.91
N LEU A 92 -22.71 22.53 3.19
CA LEU A 92 -21.50 21.85 3.61
C LEU A 92 -21.66 21.19 5.00
N SER A 93 -22.30 21.89 5.97
CA SER A 93 -22.57 21.31 7.30
C SER A 93 -23.56 20.15 7.23
N ASP A 94 -24.63 20.25 6.41
CA ASP A 94 -25.57 19.14 6.22
C ASP A 94 -24.92 17.92 5.59
N TYR A 95 -23.97 18.12 4.67
CA TYR A 95 -23.20 17.04 4.07
C TYR A 95 -22.28 16.36 5.10
N LEU A 96 -21.55 17.14 5.92
CA LEU A 96 -20.67 16.61 6.97
C LEU A 96 -21.44 15.84 8.05
N ASN A 97 -22.63 16.30 8.42
CA ASN A 97 -23.49 15.60 9.37
C ASN A 97 -23.90 14.22 8.83
N LYS A 98 -24.34 14.13 7.58
CA LYS A 98 -24.62 12.85 6.91
C LYS A 98 -23.38 11.96 6.83
N MET A 99 -22.23 12.55 6.56
CA MET A 99 -20.95 11.85 6.49
C MET A 99 -20.55 11.28 7.86
N SER A 100 -20.81 12.01 8.97
CA SER A 100 -20.53 11.54 10.32
C SER A 100 -21.46 10.43 10.83
N GLU A 101 -22.63 10.26 10.22
CA GLU A 101 -23.58 9.17 10.52
C GLU A 101 -23.25 7.87 9.79
N ASP A 102 -22.33 7.89 8.82
CA ASP A 102 -21.96 6.76 7.98
C ASP A 102 -20.64 6.12 8.49
N ASP A 103 -20.63 4.80 8.71
CA ASP A 103 -19.49 4.05 9.23
C ASP A 103 -18.23 4.16 8.35
N LYS A 104 -18.40 4.56 7.08
CA LYS A 104 -17.32 4.78 6.10
C LYS A 104 -17.25 6.22 5.63
N TYR A 105 -17.84 7.14 6.37
CA TYR A 105 -17.80 8.58 6.08
C TYR A 105 -18.18 8.93 4.65
N GLY A 106 -19.25 8.29 4.16
CA GLY A 106 -19.78 8.48 2.82
C GLY A 106 -19.07 7.69 1.71
N TYR A 107 -18.03 6.90 2.01
CA TYR A 107 -17.41 6.04 1.01
C TYR A 107 -18.31 4.83 0.71
N GLU A 108 -18.65 4.64 -0.55
CA GLU A 108 -19.43 3.50 -0.99
C GLU A 108 -18.51 2.38 -1.48
N ASN A 109 -18.80 1.14 -1.08
CA ASN A 109 -18.11 -0.02 -1.61
C ASN A 109 -18.37 -0.15 -3.11
N SER A 110 -17.46 -0.80 -3.83
CA SER A 110 -17.72 -1.26 -5.19
C SER A 110 -18.99 -2.13 -5.21
N GLU A 111 -19.82 -1.99 -6.25
CA GLU A 111 -21.12 -2.69 -6.38
C GLU A 111 -20.99 -4.21 -6.23
N GLU A 112 -19.87 -4.78 -6.68
CA GLU A 112 -19.55 -6.20 -6.54
C GLU A 112 -18.23 -6.39 -5.82
N ALA A 113 -18.26 -7.13 -4.70
CA ALA A 113 -17.08 -7.50 -3.95
C ALA A 113 -16.21 -8.48 -4.76
N LYS A 114 -14.99 -8.10 -5.07
CA LYS A 114 -14.00 -8.92 -5.79
C LYS A 114 -13.14 -9.73 -4.83
N THR A 115 -12.69 -10.90 -5.29
CA THR A 115 -11.60 -11.61 -4.65
C THR A 115 -10.27 -11.07 -5.19
N VAL A 116 -9.46 -10.48 -4.32
CA VAL A 116 -8.19 -9.84 -4.66
C VAL A 116 -7.06 -10.57 -3.96
N ILE A 117 -6.03 -11.01 -4.69
CA ILE A 117 -4.77 -11.47 -4.10
C ILE A 117 -3.74 -10.35 -4.23
N VAL A 118 -3.10 -10.02 -3.11
CA VAL A 118 -1.97 -9.09 -3.04
C VAL A 118 -0.73 -9.88 -2.65
N ASP A 119 0.20 -10.01 -3.58
CA ASP A 119 1.50 -10.66 -3.41
C ASP A 119 2.54 -9.61 -3.07
N TYR A 120 3.10 -9.69 -1.84
CA TYR A 120 4.02 -8.68 -1.34
C TYR A 120 4.92 -9.24 -0.23
N GLY A 121 5.95 -8.47 0.16
CA GLY A 121 6.91 -8.87 1.18
C GLY A 121 8.18 -9.47 0.57
N GLY A 122 8.06 -10.44 -0.34
CA GLY A 122 9.17 -10.94 -1.17
C GLY A 122 10.36 -11.53 -0.40
N ALA A 123 10.13 -12.14 0.76
CA ALA A 123 11.18 -12.69 1.61
C ALA A 123 11.71 -14.02 1.09
N ASN A 124 13.01 -14.28 1.34
CA ASN A 124 13.61 -15.57 1.10
C ASN A 124 13.83 -16.29 2.43
N ALA A 125 13.61 -17.61 2.44
CA ALA A 125 13.97 -18.43 3.58
C ALA A 125 15.47 -18.33 3.90
N ALA A 126 15.83 -18.47 5.18
CA ALA A 126 17.20 -18.39 5.69
C ALA A 126 17.92 -17.04 5.44
N LYS A 127 17.19 -15.98 5.15
CA LYS A 127 17.74 -14.63 5.03
C LYS A 127 16.98 -13.65 5.91
N PRO A 128 17.70 -12.76 6.65
CA PRO A 128 17.03 -11.73 7.41
C PRO A 128 16.38 -10.71 6.48
N LEU A 129 15.30 -10.08 6.96
CA LEU A 129 14.75 -8.92 6.27
C LEU A 129 15.76 -7.77 6.31
N HIS A 130 15.96 -7.17 5.17
CA HIS A 130 16.76 -5.96 5.01
C HIS A 130 15.91 -4.81 4.48
N VAL A 131 16.47 -3.61 4.47
CA VAL A 131 15.77 -2.39 4.05
C VAL A 131 15.14 -2.49 2.64
N GLY A 132 15.67 -3.35 1.77
CA GLY A 132 15.08 -3.59 0.44
C GLY A 132 13.71 -4.28 0.49
N HIS A 133 13.37 -4.98 1.58
CA HIS A 133 12.06 -5.60 1.77
C HIS A 133 11.01 -4.64 2.36
N LEU A 134 11.45 -3.51 2.94
CA LEU A 134 10.57 -2.55 3.60
C LEU A 134 9.45 -2.06 2.67
N ARG A 135 9.83 -1.60 1.48
CA ARG A 135 8.88 -0.99 0.54
C ARG A 135 7.80 -1.96 0.10
N SER A 136 8.19 -3.19 -0.26
CA SER A 136 7.22 -4.24 -0.61
C SER A 136 6.24 -4.50 0.54
N ALA A 137 6.75 -4.67 1.76
CA ALA A 137 5.94 -4.96 2.94
C ALA A 137 4.97 -3.82 3.27
N VAL A 138 5.45 -2.58 3.32
CA VAL A 138 4.67 -1.42 3.77
C VAL A 138 3.64 -0.99 2.74
N ILE A 139 4.02 -0.93 1.46
CA ILE A 139 3.11 -0.59 0.36
C ILE A 139 2.05 -1.69 0.22
N GLY A 140 2.46 -2.97 0.24
CA GLY A 140 1.56 -4.10 0.08
C GLY A 140 0.52 -4.21 1.20
N GLU A 141 0.93 -4.01 2.45
CA GLU A 141 0.01 -3.95 3.58
C GLU A 141 -1.03 -2.85 3.41
N SER A 142 -0.60 -1.65 3.00
CA SER A 142 -1.53 -0.54 2.76
C SER A 142 -2.48 -0.84 1.59
N VAL A 143 -1.98 -1.35 0.46
CA VAL A 143 -2.82 -1.76 -0.69
C VAL A 143 -3.83 -2.82 -0.27
N LYS A 144 -3.43 -3.81 0.53
CA LYS A 144 -4.35 -4.83 1.08
C LYS A 144 -5.45 -4.20 1.94
N ARG A 145 -5.09 -3.30 2.86
CA ARG A 145 -6.07 -2.62 3.74
C ARG A 145 -7.03 -1.74 2.96
N ILE A 146 -6.54 -0.98 1.98
CA ILE A 146 -7.37 -0.15 1.09
C ILE A 146 -8.36 -1.02 0.31
N ASN A 147 -7.92 -2.16 -0.25
CA ASN A 147 -8.80 -3.08 -0.95
C ASN A 147 -9.88 -3.68 -0.03
N ARG A 148 -9.55 -4.01 1.22
CA ARG A 148 -10.52 -4.47 2.22
C ARG A 148 -11.53 -3.38 2.59
N TYR A 149 -11.05 -2.16 2.78
CA TYR A 149 -11.92 -1.02 3.06
C TYR A 149 -12.88 -0.74 1.90
N ALA A 150 -12.43 -0.94 0.66
CA ALA A 150 -13.27 -0.85 -0.53
C ALA A 150 -14.32 -1.98 -0.67
N GLY A 151 -14.37 -2.92 0.28
CA GLY A 151 -15.35 -3.99 0.33
C GLY A 151 -14.92 -5.29 -0.34
N ASN A 152 -13.68 -5.40 -0.82
CA ASN A 152 -13.19 -6.61 -1.47
C ASN A 152 -12.76 -7.70 -0.47
N LYS A 153 -12.95 -8.97 -0.85
CA LYS A 153 -12.31 -10.10 -0.20
C LYS A 153 -10.83 -10.13 -0.58
N THR A 154 -9.98 -9.53 0.25
CA THR A 154 -8.56 -9.38 -0.06
C THR A 154 -7.71 -10.37 0.73
N ILE A 155 -6.84 -11.09 0.03
CA ILE A 155 -5.93 -12.11 0.54
C ILE A 155 -4.49 -11.60 0.34
N GLY A 156 -3.74 -11.42 1.42
CA GLY A 156 -2.32 -11.08 1.38
C GLY A 156 -1.44 -12.33 1.43
N ASP A 157 -0.52 -12.48 0.49
CA ASP A 157 0.41 -13.61 0.42
C ASP A 157 1.86 -13.12 0.45
N VAL A 158 2.71 -13.74 1.28
CA VAL A 158 4.13 -13.39 1.38
C VAL A 158 5.03 -14.16 0.43
N HIS A 159 4.55 -15.00 -0.36
CA HIS A 159 5.23 -15.89 -1.31
C HIS A 159 6.77 -16.02 -1.14
N LEU A 160 7.20 -17.06 -0.39
CA LEU A 160 8.60 -17.20 0.03
C LEU A 160 9.45 -17.88 -1.04
N GLY A 161 10.68 -17.38 -1.23
CA GLY A 161 11.72 -18.08 -1.98
C GLY A 161 12.30 -19.20 -1.10
N ASP A 162 11.87 -20.45 -1.28
CA ASP A 162 12.19 -21.57 -0.38
C ASP A 162 12.55 -22.88 -1.10
N TRP A 163 12.71 -22.86 -2.43
CA TRP A 163 12.82 -24.11 -3.20
C TRP A 163 13.97 -24.20 -4.19
N GLY A 164 14.83 -23.19 -4.26
CA GLY A 164 15.94 -23.11 -5.21
C GLY A 164 17.27 -23.65 -4.68
N LEU A 165 18.33 -23.42 -5.46
CA LEU A 165 19.74 -23.77 -5.14
C LEU A 165 20.17 -23.30 -3.74
N GLN A 166 19.59 -22.24 -3.24
CA GLN A 166 19.83 -21.73 -1.89
C GLN A 166 19.64 -22.81 -0.82
N MET A 167 18.64 -23.68 -0.96
CA MET A 167 18.40 -24.77 0.00
C MET A 167 19.51 -25.81 -0.03
N GLY A 168 19.95 -26.22 -1.23
CA GLY A 168 21.06 -27.14 -1.38
C GLY A 168 22.38 -26.59 -0.83
N LEU A 169 22.66 -25.31 -1.03
CA LEU A 169 23.82 -24.63 -0.46
C LEU A 169 23.81 -24.67 1.07
N ILE A 170 22.67 -24.41 1.70
CA ILE A 170 22.53 -24.47 3.16
C ILE A 170 22.70 -25.90 3.67
N ILE A 171 22.11 -26.88 2.99
CA ILE A 171 22.21 -28.30 3.37
C ILE A 171 23.68 -28.76 3.35
N GLU A 172 24.42 -28.43 2.29
CA GLU A 172 25.81 -28.87 2.17
C GLU A 172 26.77 -28.15 3.13
N GLU A 173 26.54 -26.85 3.36
CA GLU A 173 27.34 -26.12 4.36
C GLU A 173 27.05 -26.63 5.78
N LEU A 174 25.80 -27.01 6.06
CA LEU A 174 25.44 -27.65 7.33
C LEU A 174 26.11 -29.00 7.46
N ARG A 175 26.18 -29.79 6.37
CA ARG A 175 26.93 -31.09 6.35
C ARG A 175 28.41 -30.89 6.67
N ASP A 176 29.04 -29.88 6.08
CA ASP A 176 30.46 -29.62 6.32
C ASP A 176 30.73 -29.13 7.75
N ARG A 177 29.79 -28.39 8.37
CA ARG A 177 29.92 -27.89 9.75
C ARG A 177 29.55 -28.89 10.83
N LYS A 178 28.55 -29.74 10.58
CA LYS A 178 27.94 -30.66 11.56
C LYS A 178 27.75 -32.06 10.93
N PRO A 179 28.82 -32.72 10.47
CA PRO A 179 28.72 -34.00 9.75
C PRO A 179 28.13 -35.15 10.58
N GLU A 180 28.15 -35.01 11.90
CA GLU A 180 27.61 -36.00 12.86
C GLU A 180 26.07 -36.01 12.96
N LEU A 181 25.39 -35.07 12.32
CA LEU A 181 23.92 -35.00 12.37
C LEU A 181 23.28 -36.19 11.64
N PRO A 182 22.20 -36.76 12.16
CA PRO A 182 21.57 -37.96 11.60
C PRO A 182 21.03 -37.76 10.16
N TYR A 183 20.88 -36.54 9.72
CA TYR A 183 20.46 -36.20 8.35
C TYR A 183 21.54 -36.59 7.31
N PHE A 184 22.78 -36.74 7.70
CA PHE A 184 23.94 -37.02 6.83
C PHE A 184 24.43 -38.44 6.92
N ASP A 185 23.83 -39.26 7.78
CA ASP A 185 24.07 -40.70 7.88
C ASP A 185 23.10 -41.46 6.96
N GLU A 186 23.61 -41.99 5.85
CA GLU A 186 22.81 -42.79 4.89
C GLU A 186 22.17 -44.03 5.49
N ALA A 187 22.72 -44.56 6.58
CA ALA A 187 22.20 -45.74 7.28
C ALA A 187 21.10 -45.38 8.29
N TYR A 188 20.83 -44.07 8.52
CA TYR A 188 19.88 -43.66 9.54
C TYR A 188 18.42 -43.89 9.10
N THR A 189 17.73 -44.77 9.81
CA THR A 189 16.31 -45.12 9.55
C THR A 189 15.35 -44.60 10.61
N GLY A 190 15.87 -43.99 11.71
CA GLY A 190 15.06 -43.44 12.80
C GLY A 190 14.24 -42.20 12.42
N GLU A 191 13.47 -41.69 13.35
CA GLU A 191 12.80 -40.38 13.18
C GLU A 191 13.83 -39.25 13.38
N TYR A 192 13.81 -38.25 12.48
CA TYR A 192 14.69 -37.10 12.64
C TYR A 192 14.25 -36.23 13.83
N PRO A 193 15.21 -35.56 14.51
CA PRO A 193 14.91 -34.66 15.63
C PRO A 193 13.83 -33.64 15.26
N SER A 194 12.94 -33.33 16.21
CA SER A 194 11.92 -32.30 16.05
C SER A 194 12.48 -30.88 16.18
N GLU A 195 13.58 -30.75 16.94
CA GLU A 195 14.25 -29.46 17.15
C GLU A 195 15.23 -29.16 16.00
N PRO A 196 15.25 -27.89 15.52
CA PRO A 196 16.18 -27.46 14.48
C PRO A 196 17.66 -27.62 14.94
N PRO A 197 18.56 -28.15 14.10
CA PRO A 197 19.99 -28.28 14.44
C PRO A 197 20.74 -26.94 14.34
N PHE A 198 20.05 -25.82 14.14
CA PHE A 198 20.58 -24.46 13.98
C PHE A 198 19.58 -23.43 14.47
N THR A 199 20.09 -22.25 14.79
CA THR A 199 19.35 -21.02 15.07
C THR A 199 19.24 -20.16 13.81
N ILE A 200 18.39 -19.11 13.84
CA ILE A 200 18.33 -18.11 12.73
C ILE A 200 19.69 -17.42 12.55
N SER A 201 20.39 -17.07 13.63
CA SER A 201 21.71 -16.44 13.57
C SER A 201 22.77 -17.32 12.92
N GLU A 202 22.69 -18.66 13.11
CA GLU A 202 23.55 -19.60 12.39
C GLU A 202 23.19 -19.67 10.90
N LEU A 203 21.89 -19.71 10.53
CA LEU A 203 21.46 -19.71 9.13
C LEU A 203 21.94 -18.46 8.38
N GLU A 204 21.92 -17.30 9.03
CA GLU A 204 22.43 -16.05 8.49
C GLU A 204 23.92 -16.07 8.17
N GLN A 205 24.70 -16.93 8.84
CA GLN A 205 26.11 -17.14 8.57
C GLN A 205 26.33 -18.27 7.55
N ILE A 206 25.54 -19.34 7.62
CA ILE A 206 25.63 -20.52 6.77
C ILE A 206 25.42 -20.13 5.30
N TYR A 207 24.35 -19.43 4.97
CA TYR A 207 24.04 -19.16 3.57
C TYR A 207 25.08 -18.27 2.85
N PRO A 208 25.54 -17.14 3.39
CA PRO A 208 26.58 -16.34 2.74
C PRO A 208 27.91 -17.11 2.60
N ALA A 209 28.28 -17.90 3.60
CA ALA A 209 29.48 -18.73 3.55
C ALA A 209 29.36 -19.78 2.44
N ALA A 210 28.23 -20.49 2.37
CA ALA A 210 27.96 -21.47 1.33
C ALA A 210 27.96 -20.84 -0.08
N SER A 211 27.34 -19.67 -0.20
CA SER A 211 27.30 -18.92 -1.47
C SER A 211 28.68 -18.42 -1.93
N ALA A 212 29.57 -18.05 -1.00
CA ALA A 212 30.94 -17.70 -1.33
C ALA A 212 31.72 -18.92 -1.74
N LYS A 213 31.64 -19.99 -0.94
CA LYS A 213 32.34 -21.27 -1.16
C LYS A 213 31.98 -21.91 -2.51
N SER A 214 30.69 -21.86 -2.91
CA SER A 214 30.25 -22.42 -4.19
C SER A 214 30.82 -21.73 -5.44
N LYS A 215 31.39 -20.54 -5.28
CA LYS A 215 32.04 -19.80 -6.39
C LYS A 215 33.51 -20.17 -6.53
N GLU A 216 34.12 -20.70 -5.48
CA GLU A 216 35.55 -21.01 -5.40
C GLU A 216 35.79 -22.51 -5.44
N ASP A 217 34.81 -23.36 -5.05
CA ASP A 217 34.87 -24.80 -4.97
C ASP A 217 33.79 -25.47 -5.83
N GLU A 218 34.18 -25.97 -7.00
CA GLU A 218 33.29 -26.62 -7.98
C GLU A 218 32.66 -27.92 -7.41
N GLU A 219 33.41 -28.67 -6.57
CA GLU A 219 32.91 -29.89 -5.92
C GLU A 219 31.80 -29.55 -4.93
N PHE A 220 31.97 -28.50 -4.14
CA PHE A 220 30.92 -28.00 -3.25
C PHE A 220 29.69 -27.52 -4.03
N ALA A 221 29.89 -26.76 -5.11
CA ALA A 221 28.81 -26.29 -5.97
C ALA A 221 28.00 -27.46 -6.55
N LYS A 222 28.68 -28.52 -7.00
CA LYS A 222 28.07 -29.74 -7.52
C LYS A 222 27.25 -30.46 -6.45
N ARG A 223 27.82 -30.68 -5.24
CA ARG A 223 27.07 -31.28 -4.13
C ARG A 223 25.82 -30.46 -3.77
N ALA A 224 25.91 -29.13 -3.74
CA ALA A 224 24.76 -28.26 -3.48
C ALA A 224 23.67 -28.42 -4.53
N HIS A 225 24.02 -28.52 -5.81
CA HIS A 225 23.09 -28.85 -6.88
C HIS A 225 22.41 -30.21 -6.68
N GLU A 226 23.21 -31.25 -6.35
CA GLU A 226 22.69 -32.60 -6.08
C GLU A 226 21.73 -32.60 -4.89
N SER A 227 22.07 -31.89 -3.81
CA SER A 227 21.19 -31.76 -2.64
C SER A 227 19.92 -30.99 -2.93
N THR A 228 19.96 -30.01 -3.83
CA THR A 228 18.76 -29.34 -4.33
C THR A 228 17.85 -30.32 -5.09
N LEU A 229 18.40 -31.12 -5.98
CA LEU A 229 17.64 -32.13 -6.73
C LEU A 229 17.08 -33.22 -5.81
N LYS A 230 17.86 -33.68 -4.80
CA LYS A 230 17.37 -34.60 -3.77
C LYS A 230 16.20 -34.04 -2.99
N LEU A 231 16.27 -32.77 -2.57
CA LEU A 231 15.15 -32.08 -1.91
C LEU A 231 13.91 -32.06 -2.82
N GLN A 232 14.09 -31.65 -4.07
CA GLN A 232 13.00 -31.52 -5.04
C GLN A 232 12.38 -32.88 -5.43
N SER A 233 13.12 -33.95 -5.32
CA SER A 233 12.63 -35.32 -5.50
C SER A 233 12.06 -35.97 -4.23
N GLY A 234 12.01 -35.25 -3.12
CA GLY A 234 11.40 -35.69 -1.88
C GLY A 234 12.31 -36.56 -1.00
N ASP A 235 13.64 -36.41 -1.14
CA ASP A 235 14.58 -37.07 -0.23
C ASP A 235 14.24 -36.78 1.22
N ARG A 236 14.22 -37.81 2.05
CA ARG A 236 13.76 -37.76 3.43
C ARG A 236 14.60 -36.84 4.29
N ALA A 237 15.94 -36.91 4.17
CA ALA A 237 16.87 -36.14 4.97
C ALA A 237 16.86 -34.65 4.57
N CYS A 238 16.97 -34.37 3.26
CA CYS A 238 16.91 -33.02 2.72
C CYS A 238 15.58 -32.34 3.06
N THR A 239 14.45 -33.07 2.96
CA THR A 239 13.12 -32.58 3.33
C THR A 239 13.02 -32.25 4.83
N ALA A 240 13.62 -33.08 5.70
CA ALA A 240 13.61 -32.81 7.13
C ALA A 240 14.41 -31.54 7.48
N ILE A 241 15.62 -31.37 6.91
CA ILE A 241 16.40 -30.13 7.07
C ILE A 241 15.64 -28.92 6.52
N TRP A 242 15.05 -29.02 5.32
CA TRP A 242 14.26 -27.95 4.73
C TRP A 242 13.10 -27.52 5.64
N LYS A 243 12.36 -28.45 6.25
CA LYS A 243 11.31 -28.13 7.22
C LYS A 243 11.84 -27.32 8.40
N HIS A 244 13.03 -27.64 8.90
CA HIS A 244 13.67 -26.87 9.97
C HIS A 244 14.05 -25.46 9.50
N ILE A 245 14.63 -25.33 8.30
CA ILE A 245 14.93 -24.03 7.69
C ILE A 245 13.66 -23.17 7.61
N MET A 246 12.56 -23.76 7.12
CA MET A 246 11.29 -23.05 6.98
C MET A 246 10.69 -22.64 8.33
N ASN A 247 10.71 -23.54 9.33
CA ASN A 247 10.18 -23.24 10.66
C ASN A 247 10.94 -22.07 11.33
N VAL A 248 12.26 -22.11 11.29
CA VAL A 248 13.11 -21.05 11.86
C VAL A 248 12.91 -19.74 11.11
N SER A 249 12.92 -19.79 9.77
CA SER A 249 12.75 -18.61 8.91
C SER A 249 11.38 -17.96 9.07
N LYS A 250 10.29 -18.75 9.01
CA LYS A 250 8.93 -18.23 9.17
C LYS A 250 8.73 -17.55 10.52
N LYS A 251 9.28 -18.12 11.60
CA LYS A 251 9.19 -17.54 12.94
C LYS A 251 9.89 -16.17 13.02
N ASP A 252 11.08 -16.05 12.44
CA ASP A 252 11.82 -14.79 12.42
C ASP A 252 11.15 -13.75 11.51
N LEU A 253 10.77 -14.15 10.30
CA LEU A 253 10.07 -13.27 9.36
C LEU A 253 8.77 -12.74 9.95
N LYS A 254 7.99 -13.61 10.61
CA LYS A 254 6.74 -13.21 11.25
C LYS A 254 6.98 -12.16 12.32
N LYS A 255 7.97 -12.36 13.20
CA LYS A 255 8.36 -11.36 14.21
C LYS A 255 8.69 -10.00 13.59
N ASN A 256 9.46 -10.00 12.50
CA ASN A 256 9.85 -8.77 11.82
C ASN A 256 8.67 -8.06 11.13
N TYR A 257 7.75 -8.82 10.50
CA TYR A 257 6.53 -8.25 9.92
C TYR A 257 5.55 -7.75 10.97
N ASP A 258 5.40 -8.48 12.10
CA ASP A 258 4.60 -8.03 13.23
C ASP A 258 5.12 -6.68 13.78
N ASN A 259 6.45 -6.51 13.87
CA ASN A 259 7.08 -5.24 14.27
C ASN A 259 6.80 -4.10 13.28
N LEU A 260 6.51 -4.40 12.01
CA LEU A 260 6.09 -3.42 11.01
C LEU A 260 4.56 -3.19 10.98
N ASN A 261 3.79 -3.88 11.81
CA ASN A 261 2.33 -3.95 11.70
C ASN A 261 1.91 -4.36 10.28
N VAL A 262 2.54 -5.44 9.77
CA VAL A 262 2.27 -6.08 8.47
C VAL A 262 1.85 -7.52 8.72
N SER A 263 0.80 -7.97 8.07
CA SER A 263 0.24 -9.31 8.27
C SER A 263 -0.14 -9.97 6.95
N PHE A 264 0.03 -11.28 6.88
CA PHE A 264 -0.33 -12.06 5.70
C PHE A 264 -1.39 -13.10 6.06
N ASP A 265 -2.30 -13.36 5.13
CA ASP A 265 -3.29 -14.43 5.24
C ASP A 265 -2.68 -15.77 4.81
N LEU A 266 -1.73 -15.73 3.87
CA LEU A 266 -1.04 -16.89 3.33
C LEU A 266 0.47 -16.75 3.52
N TRP A 267 1.10 -17.88 3.86
CA TRP A 267 2.53 -18.05 3.99
C TRP A 267 2.98 -19.15 3.03
N LYS A 268 2.75 -18.91 1.74
CA LYS A 268 3.10 -19.83 0.64
C LYS A 268 4.52 -19.61 0.18
N GLY A 269 5.02 -20.51 -0.67
CA GLY A 269 6.33 -20.42 -1.26
C GLY A 269 6.42 -21.12 -2.60
N GLU A 270 7.58 -21.03 -3.24
CA GLU A 270 7.89 -21.72 -4.50
C GLU A 270 7.66 -23.23 -4.39
N SER A 271 7.90 -23.81 -3.20
CA SER A 271 7.67 -25.24 -2.91
C SER A 271 6.20 -25.67 -3.06
N ASP A 272 5.24 -24.79 -2.72
CA ASP A 272 3.80 -25.07 -2.87
C ASP A 272 3.39 -25.13 -4.35
N ALA A 273 4.07 -24.36 -5.22
CA ALA A 273 3.79 -24.30 -6.64
C ALA A 273 4.42 -25.47 -7.43
N GLN A 274 5.47 -26.12 -6.90
CA GLN A 274 6.20 -27.18 -7.55
C GLN A 274 5.32 -28.29 -8.16
N PRO A 275 4.27 -28.81 -7.48
CA PRO A 275 3.40 -29.87 -8.03
C PRO A 275 2.67 -29.49 -9.32
N TYR A 276 2.49 -28.21 -9.58
CA TYR A 276 1.75 -27.73 -10.75
C TYR A 276 2.61 -27.50 -11.99
N ILE A 277 3.95 -27.43 -11.84
CA ILE A 277 4.88 -27.00 -12.90
C ILE A 277 4.82 -27.96 -14.09
N LYS A 278 4.97 -29.26 -13.85
CA LYS A 278 5.07 -30.24 -14.94
C LYS A 278 3.82 -30.24 -15.83
N ASP A 279 2.67 -30.45 -15.21
CA ASP A 279 1.40 -30.56 -15.93
C ASP A 279 1.05 -29.23 -16.65
N MET A 280 1.36 -28.09 -16.05
CA MET A 280 1.16 -26.77 -16.65
C MET A 280 2.02 -26.61 -17.91
N VAL A 281 3.32 -26.90 -17.85
CA VAL A 281 4.22 -26.73 -19.00
C VAL A 281 3.89 -27.74 -20.09
N ASP A 282 3.63 -29.00 -19.75
CA ASP A 282 3.27 -30.04 -20.73
C ASP A 282 1.96 -29.66 -21.45
N LYS A 283 0.96 -29.16 -20.72
CA LYS A 283 -0.28 -28.67 -21.34
C LYS A 283 -0.03 -27.49 -22.30
N MET A 284 0.81 -26.52 -21.95
CA MET A 284 1.15 -25.42 -22.87
C MET A 284 1.78 -25.92 -24.18
N VAL A 285 2.60 -26.99 -24.11
CA VAL A 285 3.21 -27.61 -25.29
C VAL A 285 2.17 -28.37 -26.11
N GLU A 286 1.30 -29.16 -25.46
CA GLU A 286 0.19 -29.90 -26.12
C GLU A 286 -0.78 -28.93 -26.84
N ASP A 287 -1.11 -27.81 -26.20
CA ASP A 287 -2.00 -26.79 -26.76
C ASP A 287 -1.31 -25.94 -27.86
N GLY A 288 -0.01 -26.14 -28.13
CA GLY A 288 0.77 -25.40 -29.12
C GLY A 288 1.05 -23.94 -28.73
N ILE A 289 0.91 -23.59 -27.44
CA ILE A 289 1.16 -22.26 -26.89
C ILE A 289 2.65 -22.08 -26.60
N ALA A 290 3.28 -23.14 -26.08
CA ALA A 290 4.72 -23.19 -25.84
C ALA A 290 5.40 -24.05 -26.92
N TYR A 291 6.58 -23.62 -27.38
CA TYR A 291 7.36 -24.31 -28.40
C TYR A 291 8.86 -24.30 -28.06
N GLU A 292 9.62 -25.17 -28.71
CA GLU A 292 11.07 -25.23 -28.52
C GLU A 292 11.78 -24.14 -29.33
N SER A 293 12.63 -23.37 -28.68
CA SER A 293 13.49 -22.35 -29.28
C SER A 293 14.86 -22.37 -28.60
N GLN A 294 15.92 -22.55 -29.40
CA GLN A 294 17.31 -22.62 -28.91
C GLN A 294 17.52 -23.61 -27.76
N GLY A 295 16.82 -24.74 -27.78
CA GLY A 295 16.87 -25.77 -26.77
C GLY A 295 16.01 -25.52 -25.53
N ALA A 296 15.39 -24.35 -25.38
CA ALA A 296 14.49 -24.04 -24.27
C ALA A 296 13.02 -24.06 -24.75
N THR A 297 12.07 -24.32 -23.83
CA THR A 297 10.64 -24.20 -24.10
C THR A 297 10.20 -22.78 -23.77
N VAL A 298 9.61 -22.09 -24.74
CA VAL A 298 9.27 -20.66 -24.65
C VAL A 298 7.82 -20.40 -25.06
N VAL A 299 7.26 -19.30 -24.58
CA VAL A 299 5.97 -18.75 -24.99
C VAL A 299 6.20 -17.36 -25.56
N ASP A 300 5.80 -17.13 -26.80
CA ASP A 300 5.80 -15.80 -27.40
C ASP A 300 4.73 -14.92 -26.76
N ILE A 301 5.14 -13.73 -26.31
CA ILE A 301 4.30 -12.79 -25.56
C ILE A 301 4.05 -11.47 -26.31
N ALA A 302 4.52 -11.35 -27.56
CA ALA A 302 4.38 -10.14 -28.34
C ALA A 302 2.89 -9.79 -28.58
N GLU A 303 2.56 -8.51 -28.45
CA GLU A 303 1.24 -7.94 -28.71
C GLU A 303 1.33 -6.83 -29.76
N PRO A 304 0.29 -6.61 -30.58
CA PRO A 304 0.29 -5.58 -31.63
C PRO A 304 0.48 -4.15 -31.08
N THR A 305 0.22 -3.93 -29.81
CA THR A 305 0.35 -2.64 -29.12
C THR A 305 1.76 -2.35 -28.60
N ASP A 306 2.67 -3.34 -28.69
CA ASP A 306 4.03 -3.17 -28.20
C ASP A 306 4.81 -2.15 -29.04
N THR A 307 5.45 -1.22 -28.33
CA THR A 307 6.32 -0.20 -28.95
C THR A 307 7.77 -0.68 -29.12
N LYS A 308 8.11 -1.84 -28.53
CA LYS A 308 9.42 -2.48 -28.56
C LYS A 308 9.24 -3.98 -28.66
N GLU A 309 10.18 -4.65 -29.28
CA GLU A 309 10.26 -6.11 -29.26
C GLU A 309 10.51 -6.61 -27.83
N LEU A 310 9.67 -7.53 -27.37
CA LEU A 310 9.80 -8.16 -26.06
C LEU A 310 10.30 -9.59 -26.23
N PRO A 311 11.27 -10.05 -25.41
CA PRO A 311 11.73 -11.43 -25.45
C PRO A 311 10.62 -12.38 -24.98
N PRO A 312 10.56 -13.61 -25.55
CA PRO A 312 9.57 -14.61 -25.13
C PRO A 312 9.77 -15.01 -23.66
N CYS A 313 8.72 -15.52 -23.04
CA CYS A 313 8.76 -16.09 -21.71
C CYS A 313 9.35 -17.51 -21.77
N ILE A 314 10.47 -17.75 -21.09
CA ILE A 314 11.03 -19.10 -20.97
C ILE A 314 10.30 -19.84 -19.84
N VAL A 315 9.67 -20.98 -20.16
CA VAL A 315 8.92 -21.79 -19.20
C VAL A 315 9.63 -23.09 -18.81
N ARG A 316 10.68 -23.52 -19.56
CA ARG A 316 11.57 -24.63 -19.24
C ARG A 316 12.91 -24.42 -19.92
N LYS A 317 14.02 -24.54 -19.17
CA LYS A 317 15.38 -24.45 -19.70
C LYS A 317 15.74 -25.67 -20.55
N SER A 318 16.85 -25.58 -21.30
CA SER A 318 17.41 -26.68 -22.08
C SER A 318 17.84 -27.90 -21.26
N ASP A 319 18.19 -27.71 -19.99
CA ASP A 319 18.50 -28.78 -19.03
C ASP A 319 17.25 -29.33 -18.31
N GLY A 320 16.06 -28.87 -18.69
CA GLY A 320 14.78 -29.27 -18.08
C GLY A 320 14.41 -28.52 -16.80
N ALA A 321 15.26 -27.62 -16.28
CA ALA A 321 15.01 -26.91 -15.04
C ALA A 321 13.93 -25.82 -15.20
N ALA A 322 13.15 -25.59 -14.13
CA ALA A 322 12.24 -24.49 -14.00
C ALA A 322 12.99 -23.16 -13.74
N LEU A 323 12.38 -22.06 -14.15
CA LEU A 323 12.82 -20.70 -13.86
C LEU A 323 11.84 -20.00 -12.91
N TYR A 324 12.18 -18.77 -12.49
CA TYR A 324 11.26 -17.94 -11.71
C TYR A 324 9.93 -17.72 -12.42
N ALA A 325 9.93 -17.45 -13.74
CA ALA A 325 8.69 -17.32 -14.50
C ALA A 325 7.82 -18.59 -14.45
N THR A 326 8.45 -19.77 -14.45
CA THR A 326 7.73 -21.05 -14.35
C THR A 326 7.10 -21.23 -12.97
N SER A 327 7.82 -20.90 -11.90
CA SER A 327 7.31 -20.95 -10.53
C SER A 327 6.16 -19.96 -10.33
N ASP A 328 6.30 -18.74 -10.84
CA ASP A 328 5.24 -17.71 -10.76
C ASP A 328 3.97 -18.13 -11.51
N LEU A 329 4.11 -18.69 -12.72
CA LEU A 329 2.98 -19.24 -13.47
C LEU A 329 2.29 -20.38 -12.73
N ALA A 330 3.07 -21.30 -12.14
CA ALA A 330 2.53 -22.41 -11.34
C ALA A 330 1.83 -21.91 -10.06
N THR A 331 2.34 -20.84 -9.44
CA THR A 331 1.67 -20.16 -8.33
C THR A 331 0.32 -19.57 -8.76
N ILE A 332 0.24 -19.02 -9.97
CA ILE A 332 -1.04 -18.52 -10.51
C ILE A 332 -2.01 -19.69 -10.74
N VAL A 333 -1.53 -20.83 -11.23
CA VAL A 333 -2.36 -22.06 -11.35
C VAL A 333 -2.91 -22.51 -9.99
N GLU A 334 -2.08 -22.51 -8.94
CA GLU A 334 -2.54 -22.82 -7.58
C GLU A 334 -3.61 -21.84 -7.11
N ARG A 335 -3.36 -20.52 -7.29
CA ARG A 335 -4.28 -19.45 -6.87
C ARG A 335 -5.63 -19.52 -7.58
N GLU A 336 -5.65 -19.80 -8.88
CA GLU A 336 -6.89 -20.03 -9.63
C GLU A 336 -7.68 -21.25 -9.10
N LYS A 337 -6.99 -22.35 -8.79
CA LYS A 337 -7.64 -23.53 -8.23
C LYS A 337 -8.24 -23.31 -6.85
N LEU A 338 -7.54 -22.58 -5.97
CA LEU A 338 -7.91 -22.45 -4.56
C LEU A 338 -8.81 -21.24 -4.29
N TYR A 339 -8.62 -20.12 -4.98
CA TYR A 339 -9.23 -18.84 -4.61
C TYR A 339 -10.03 -18.20 -5.73
N LYS A 340 -9.75 -18.50 -7.00
CA LYS A 340 -10.36 -17.91 -8.20
C LYS A 340 -10.39 -16.37 -8.14
N PRO A 341 -9.23 -15.71 -8.03
CA PRO A 341 -9.19 -14.27 -7.85
C PRO A 341 -9.72 -13.52 -9.08
N ASP A 342 -10.41 -12.40 -8.83
CA ASP A 342 -10.82 -11.47 -9.88
C ASP A 342 -9.68 -10.49 -10.20
N THR A 343 -8.83 -10.23 -9.20
CA THR A 343 -7.69 -9.31 -9.35
C THR A 343 -6.45 -9.89 -8.66
N TYR A 344 -5.33 -9.81 -9.35
CA TYR A 344 -3.99 -10.13 -8.85
C TYR A 344 -3.18 -8.84 -8.79
N ILE A 345 -2.59 -8.54 -7.64
CA ILE A 345 -1.71 -7.38 -7.44
C ILE A 345 -0.36 -7.90 -6.96
N TYR A 346 0.68 -7.72 -7.77
CA TYR A 346 2.05 -8.11 -7.45
C TYR A 346 2.88 -6.86 -7.14
N LEU A 347 3.48 -6.81 -5.94
CA LEU A 347 4.35 -5.72 -5.52
C LEU A 347 5.80 -6.17 -5.50
N ALA A 348 6.59 -5.67 -6.43
CA ALA A 348 8.01 -5.96 -6.52
C ALA A 348 8.81 -4.74 -6.98
N ASP A 349 10.16 -4.84 -6.96
CA ASP A 349 11.03 -3.81 -7.50
C ASP A 349 10.68 -3.52 -8.97
N LYS A 350 10.60 -2.24 -9.35
CA LYS A 350 10.24 -1.82 -10.72
C LYS A 350 11.11 -2.43 -11.82
N ARG A 351 12.32 -2.88 -11.48
CA ARG A 351 13.21 -3.59 -12.42
C ARG A 351 12.66 -4.95 -12.86
N GLN A 352 11.67 -5.50 -12.16
CA GLN A 352 11.01 -6.76 -12.49
C GLN A 352 9.80 -6.59 -13.43
N GLU A 353 9.52 -5.38 -13.93
CA GLU A 353 8.35 -5.10 -14.78
C GLU A 353 8.30 -6.00 -16.03
N LEU A 354 9.44 -6.21 -16.70
CA LEU A 354 9.50 -7.12 -17.86
C LEU A 354 9.15 -8.56 -17.47
N HIS A 355 9.68 -9.05 -16.36
CA HIS A 355 9.39 -10.38 -15.85
C HIS A 355 7.88 -10.58 -15.61
N PHE A 356 7.23 -9.66 -14.89
CA PHE A 356 5.79 -9.76 -14.64
C PHE A 356 4.96 -9.56 -15.91
N THR A 357 5.41 -8.73 -16.85
CA THR A 357 4.79 -8.63 -18.18
C THR A 357 4.81 -9.98 -18.90
N GLN A 358 5.95 -10.70 -18.88
CA GLN A 358 6.07 -12.03 -19.45
C GLN A 358 5.13 -13.04 -18.76
N VAL A 359 5.12 -13.07 -17.43
CA VAL A 359 4.27 -13.97 -16.63
C VAL A 359 2.79 -13.71 -16.90
N PHE A 360 2.33 -12.47 -16.84
CA PHE A 360 0.91 -12.13 -17.02
C PHE A 360 0.39 -12.42 -18.42
N ARG A 361 1.17 -12.07 -19.46
CA ARG A 361 0.80 -12.35 -20.84
C ARG A 361 0.77 -13.87 -21.11
N THR A 362 1.75 -14.60 -20.56
CA THR A 362 1.77 -16.07 -20.66
C THR A 362 0.58 -16.69 -19.95
N ALA A 363 0.25 -16.23 -18.72
CA ALA A 363 -0.89 -16.75 -17.97
C ALA A 363 -2.23 -16.55 -18.72
N LYS A 364 -2.42 -15.37 -19.32
CA LYS A 364 -3.60 -15.08 -20.15
C LYS A 364 -3.63 -15.92 -21.44
N LYS A 365 -2.53 -15.97 -22.18
CA LYS A 365 -2.41 -16.70 -23.43
C LYS A 365 -2.61 -18.21 -23.24
N ALA A 366 -2.09 -18.75 -22.15
CA ALA A 366 -2.21 -20.16 -21.80
C ALA A 366 -3.55 -20.52 -21.14
N GLY A 367 -4.46 -19.56 -20.94
CA GLY A 367 -5.74 -19.79 -20.28
C GLY A 367 -5.61 -20.25 -18.82
N ILE A 368 -4.49 -19.92 -18.17
CA ILE A 368 -4.26 -20.21 -16.74
C ILE A 368 -5.20 -19.35 -15.91
N VAL A 369 -5.40 -18.10 -16.28
CA VAL A 369 -6.35 -17.18 -15.66
C VAL A 369 -7.57 -16.96 -16.55
N ARG A 370 -8.68 -16.60 -15.94
CA ARG A 370 -9.90 -16.21 -16.66
C ARG A 370 -9.62 -14.97 -17.54
N PRO A 371 -10.29 -14.82 -18.70
CA PRO A 371 -10.06 -13.68 -19.60
C PRO A 371 -10.32 -12.32 -18.94
N ASP A 372 -11.27 -12.25 -18.01
CA ASP A 372 -11.67 -11.06 -17.27
C ASP A 372 -10.84 -10.80 -16.01
N ALA A 373 -9.94 -11.70 -15.62
CA ALA A 373 -9.04 -11.51 -14.49
C ALA A 373 -8.10 -10.32 -14.72
N ASP A 374 -8.06 -9.42 -13.73
CA ASP A 374 -7.21 -8.24 -13.76
C ASP A 374 -5.86 -8.56 -13.10
N MET A 375 -4.77 -8.37 -13.83
CA MET A 375 -3.41 -8.64 -13.35
C MET A 375 -2.60 -7.34 -13.34
N ARG A 376 -2.20 -6.91 -12.16
CA ARG A 376 -1.54 -5.62 -11.93
C ARG A 376 -0.15 -5.82 -11.35
N PHE A 377 0.82 -5.13 -11.91
CA PHE A 377 2.15 -4.98 -11.36
C PHE A 377 2.30 -3.59 -10.72
N VAL A 378 2.60 -3.55 -9.45
CA VAL A 378 2.90 -2.31 -8.70
C VAL A 378 4.40 -2.28 -8.45
N GLY A 379 5.13 -1.72 -9.40
CA GLY A 379 6.58 -1.57 -9.31
C GLY A 379 6.98 -0.46 -8.35
N PHE A 380 7.87 -0.75 -7.39
CA PHE A 380 8.40 0.27 -6.51
C PHE A 380 9.87 0.59 -6.78
N GLY A 381 10.22 1.85 -6.53
CA GLY A 381 11.58 2.36 -6.67
C GLY A 381 12.47 2.04 -5.47
N THR A 382 13.70 2.53 -5.50
CA THR A 382 14.74 2.27 -4.50
C THR A 382 14.68 3.29 -3.36
N MET A 383 14.86 2.83 -2.13
CA MET A 383 15.18 3.67 -0.99
C MET A 383 16.70 3.92 -0.96
N ASN A 384 17.09 5.19 -1.08
CA ASN A 384 18.48 5.62 -1.15
C ASN A 384 18.92 6.30 0.16
N GLY A 385 20.22 6.26 0.44
CA GLY A 385 20.82 7.08 1.48
C GLY A 385 21.01 8.54 1.06
N LYS A 386 21.50 9.39 1.97
CA LYS A 386 21.80 10.80 1.69
C LYS A 386 22.83 11.02 0.55
N ASP A 387 23.63 10.00 0.24
CA ASP A 387 24.56 9.96 -0.88
C ASP A 387 23.92 9.61 -2.24
N GLY A 388 22.62 9.41 -2.27
CA GLY A 388 21.85 9.03 -3.47
C GLY A 388 22.04 7.59 -3.93
N LYS A 389 22.78 6.76 -3.17
CA LYS A 389 22.99 5.35 -3.46
C LYS A 389 22.04 4.47 -2.64
N PRO A 390 21.77 3.22 -3.07
CA PRO A 390 20.97 2.29 -2.28
C PRO A 390 21.47 2.21 -0.84
N PHE A 391 20.55 2.23 0.10
CA PHE A 391 20.85 2.32 1.53
C PHE A 391 21.70 1.12 1.99
N LYS A 392 22.86 1.39 2.58
CA LYS A 392 23.85 0.39 3.03
C LYS A 392 24.32 0.68 4.44
N THR A 393 24.84 -0.34 5.13
CA THR A 393 25.55 -0.16 6.38
C THR A 393 26.86 0.60 6.17
N ARG A 394 27.40 1.21 7.23
CA ARG A 394 28.72 1.88 7.20
C ARG A 394 29.85 0.94 6.75
N SER A 395 29.71 -0.37 6.97
CA SER A 395 30.64 -1.42 6.53
C SER A 395 30.41 -1.91 5.10
N GLY A 396 29.45 -1.34 4.35
CA GLY A 396 29.20 -1.67 2.94
C GLY A 396 28.17 -2.77 2.67
N GLY A 397 27.63 -3.44 3.71
CA GLY A 397 26.56 -4.45 3.59
C GLY A 397 25.15 -3.83 3.48
N VAL A 398 24.17 -4.66 3.16
CA VAL A 398 22.75 -4.22 3.20
C VAL A 398 22.32 -4.13 4.67
N MET A 399 21.71 -2.99 5.06
CA MET A 399 21.26 -2.80 6.44
C MET A 399 20.07 -3.72 6.76
N ARG A 400 20.12 -4.40 7.91
CA ARG A 400 18.97 -5.15 8.42
C ARG A 400 17.84 -4.18 8.77
N LEU A 401 16.62 -4.60 8.49
CA LEU A 401 15.44 -3.80 8.77
C LEU A 401 15.26 -3.53 10.27
N GLU A 402 15.57 -4.51 11.11
CA GLU A 402 15.52 -4.40 12.56
C GLU A 402 16.44 -3.27 13.10
N HIS A 403 17.63 -3.10 12.53
CA HIS A 403 18.54 -2.01 12.93
C HIS A 403 17.98 -0.64 12.53
N LEU A 404 17.42 -0.52 11.31
CA LEU A 404 16.80 0.73 10.88
C LEU A 404 15.63 1.15 11.78
N ILE A 405 14.80 0.19 12.19
CA ILE A 405 13.69 0.43 13.11
C ILE A 405 14.24 0.87 14.48
N SER A 406 15.29 0.21 14.98
CA SER A 406 15.93 0.57 16.26
C SER A 406 16.50 2.00 16.23
N ASP A 407 17.22 2.35 15.16
CA ASP A 407 17.83 3.69 15.02
C ASP A 407 16.77 4.80 15.03
N ILE A 408 15.66 4.60 14.32
CA ILE A 408 14.55 5.56 14.30
C ILE A 408 13.87 5.68 15.66
N ASN A 409 13.64 4.54 16.33
CA ASN A 409 13.02 4.51 17.66
C ASN A 409 13.88 5.26 18.69
N GLU A 410 15.22 5.12 18.63
CA GLU A 410 16.15 5.83 19.51
C GLU A 410 16.08 7.35 19.28
N VAL A 411 16.05 7.80 18.04
CA VAL A 411 15.91 9.23 17.70
C VAL A 411 14.59 9.80 18.25
N ILE A 412 13.48 9.07 18.09
CA ILE A 412 12.17 9.49 18.62
C ILE A 412 12.17 9.46 20.14
N LEU A 413 12.73 8.41 20.78
CA LEU A 413 12.81 8.30 22.24
C LEU A 413 13.54 9.50 22.85
N ASN A 414 14.66 9.92 22.26
CA ASN A 414 15.42 11.07 22.73
C ASN A 414 14.58 12.35 22.66
N LYS A 415 13.83 12.56 21.58
CA LYS A 415 12.92 13.72 21.44
C LYS A 415 11.77 13.70 22.44
N ILE A 416 11.17 12.52 22.72
CA ILE A 416 10.08 12.38 23.69
C ILE A 416 10.58 12.63 25.12
N LYS A 417 11.78 12.16 25.48
CA LYS A 417 12.38 12.34 26.83
C LYS A 417 12.70 13.79 27.18
N GLU A 418 12.78 14.69 26.20
CA GLU A 418 12.85 16.12 26.46
C GLU A 418 11.61 16.63 27.19
N ASN A 419 10.47 15.93 27.03
CA ASN A 419 9.23 16.20 27.73
C ASN A 419 9.13 15.35 29.02
N ARG A 420 9.43 15.96 30.19
CA ARG A 420 9.58 15.27 31.49
C ARG A 420 8.29 14.72 32.13
N SER A 421 7.17 14.67 31.42
CA SER A 421 5.86 14.29 31.99
C SER A 421 5.52 12.79 31.87
N MET A 422 6.41 11.95 31.32
CA MET A 422 6.19 10.53 31.03
C MET A 422 7.16 9.64 31.82
N THR A 423 6.72 8.41 32.14
CA THR A 423 7.63 7.37 32.63
C THR A 423 8.51 6.84 31.51
N ASP A 424 9.66 6.23 31.87
CA ASP A 424 10.57 5.65 30.85
C ASP A 424 9.89 4.54 30.02
N GLU A 425 9.02 3.73 30.65
CA GLU A 425 8.27 2.66 29.96
C GLU A 425 7.26 3.23 28.95
N GLU A 426 6.54 4.28 29.33
CA GLU A 426 5.60 4.97 28.44
C GLU A 426 6.35 5.62 27.26
N ALA A 427 7.47 6.29 27.54
CA ALA A 427 8.30 6.92 26.51
C ALA A 427 8.85 5.88 25.51
N ASP A 428 9.28 4.72 26.00
CA ASP A 428 9.72 3.60 25.16
C ASP A 428 8.61 3.05 24.26
N ASN A 429 7.43 2.81 24.82
CA ASN A 429 6.28 2.35 24.04
C ASN A 429 5.82 3.37 22.99
N ILE A 430 5.72 4.64 23.35
CA ILE A 430 5.35 5.71 22.42
C ILE A 430 6.42 5.85 21.33
N SER A 431 7.72 5.77 21.67
CA SER A 431 8.79 5.87 20.69
C SER A 431 8.73 4.79 19.61
N LYS A 432 8.33 3.57 19.96
CA LYS A 432 8.13 2.48 19.01
C LYS A 432 6.99 2.76 18.03
N ILE A 433 5.84 3.24 18.55
CA ILE A 433 4.68 3.58 17.71
C ILE A 433 5.02 4.74 16.78
N VAL A 434 5.60 5.80 17.30
CA VAL A 434 5.91 7.02 16.55
C VAL A 434 7.09 6.79 15.59
N GLY A 435 8.09 6.00 15.99
CA GLY A 435 9.21 5.61 15.12
C GLY A 435 8.75 4.78 13.94
N LEU A 436 7.85 3.82 14.17
CA LEU A 436 7.24 3.04 13.10
C LEU A 436 6.39 3.93 12.17
N ALA A 437 5.63 4.87 12.72
CA ALA A 437 4.89 5.83 11.93
C ALA A 437 5.81 6.73 11.09
N ALA A 438 6.92 7.19 11.64
CA ALA A 438 7.93 7.97 10.90
C ALA A 438 8.47 7.18 9.70
N LEU A 439 8.81 5.91 9.90
CA LEU A 439 9.31 5.02 8.86
C LEU A 439 8.27 4.74 7.78
N LYS A 440 7.08 4.30 8.17
CA LYS A 440 6.01 3.91 7.22
C LYS A 440 5.47 5.10 6.45
N TYR A 441 5.18 6.19 7.13
CA TYR A 441 4.70 7.42 6.49
C TYR A 441 5.76 8.03 5.57
N GLY A 442 7.03 8.01 6.00
CA GLY A 442 8.15 8.48 5.20
C GLY A 442 8.28 7.73 3.87
N ASP A 443 8.05 6.41 3.86
CA ASP A 443 7.98 5.61 2.63
C ASP A 443 6.69 5.89 1.84
N LEU A 444 5.53 5.70 2.47
CA LEU A 444 4.21 5.74 1.83
C LEU A 444 3.83 7.12 1.28
N SER A 445 4.41 8.20 1.79
CA SER A 445 4.18 9.56 1.25
C SER A 445 4.81 9.78 -0.13
N ASN A 446 5.68 8.87 -0.57
CA ASN A 446 6.26 8.90 -1.91
C ASN A 446 5.43 8.04 -2.86
N GLN A 447 5.32 8.46 -4.12
CA GLN A 447 4.75 7.62 -5.17
C GLN A 447 5.56 6.33 -5.28
N ALA A 448 4.89 5.16 -5.29
CA ALA A 448 5.56 3.85 -5.25
C ALA A 448 6.69 3.71 -6.27
N SER A 449 6.46 4.06 -7.53
CA SER A 449 7.41 3.92 -8.63
C SER A 449 8.64 4.85 -8.55
N LYS A 450 8.64 5.85 -7.67
CA LYS A 450 9.74 6.80 -7.51
C LYS A 450 10.78 6.31 -6.51
N ASP A 451 12.04 6.57 -6.84
CA ASP A 451 13.13 6.46 -5.88
C ASP A 451 13.05 7.65 -4.91
N TYR A 452 13.43 7.45 -3.66
CA TYR A 452 13.49 8.53 -2.68
C TYR A 452 14.70 8.42 -1.77
N VAL A 453 15.06 9.53 -1.11
CA VAL A 453 16.13 9.57 -0.11
C VAL A 453 15.53 9.41 1.28
N PHE A 454 15.99 8.39 1.99
CA PHE A 454 15.67 8.17 3.39
C PHE A 454 16.54 9.05 4.28
N ASP A 455 15.88 9.90 5.07
CA ASP A 455 16.51 10.78 6.03
C ASP A 455 15.82 10.65 7.39
N VAL A 456 16.52 10.03 8.35
CA VAL A 456 15.98 9.76 9.70
C VAL A 456 15.56 11.06 10.39
N ASP A 457 16.39 12.12 10.32
CA ASP A 457 16.13 13.39 11.00
C ASP A 457 14.85 14.06 10.46
N ARG A 458 14.69 14.03 9.12
CA ARG A 458 13.50 14.54 8.44
C ARG A 458 12.25 13.74 8.81
N PHE A 459 12.33 12.39 8.75
CA PHE A 459 11.16 11.55 8.96
C PHE A 459 10.71 11.50 10.43
N ALA A 460 11.67 11.64 11.36
CA ALA A 460 11.43 11.75 12.79
C ALA A 460 11.04 13.15 13.26
N SER A 461 10.85 14.12 12.33
CA SER A 461 10.41 15.48 12.68
C SER A 461 8.95 15.51 13.09
N PHE A 462 8.63 16.31 14.11
CA PHE A 462 7.25 16.62 14.51
C PHE A 462 6.65 17.81 13.74
N GLU A 463 7.34 18.28 12.72
CA GLU A 463 6.92 19.36 11.84
C GLU A 463 6.97 18.92 10.38
N GLY A 464 6.13 19.51 9.53
CA GLY A 464 6.06 19.23 8.11
C GLY A 464 5.30 17.94 7.78
N ASN A 465 5.51 17.43 6.56
CA ASN A 465 4.80 16.25 6.06
C ASN A 465 5.45 14.95 6.56
N THR A 466 5.18 14.57 7.82
CA THR A 466 5.80 13.44 8.52
C THR A 466 4.78 12.64 9.33
N GLY A 467 5.08 11.36 9.59
CA GLY A 467 4.25 10.52 10.45
C GLY A 467 4.06 11.08 11.86
N PRO A 468 5.14 11.49 12.57
CA PRO A 468 5.01 12.09 13.89
C PRO A 468 4.12 13.36 13.93
N TYR A 469 4.16 14.21 12.89
CA TYR A 469 3.28 15.38 12.79
C TYR A 469 1.79 14.99 12.70
N ILE A 470 1.47 13.96 11.90
CA ILE A 470 0.09 13.46 11.76
C ILE A 470 -0.40 12.89 13.10
N LEU A 471 0.42 12.04 13.75
CA LEU A 471 0.06 11.45 15.04
C LEU A 471 -0.10 12.54 16.12
N TYR A 472 0.77 13.53 16.15
CA TYR A 472 0.67 14.65 17.08
C TYR A 472 -0.64 15.44 16.87
N THR A 473 -1.08 15.60 15.62
CA THR A 473 -2.37 16.24 15.33
C THR A 473 -3.54 15.42 15.90
N ILE A 474 -3.55 14.10 15.70
CA ILE A 474 -4.59 13.22 16.23
C ILE A 474 -4.61 13.24 17.77
N VAL A 475 -3.44 13.14 18.41
CA VAL A 475 -3.32 13.17 19.88
C VAL A 475 -3.78 14.52 20.44
N ARG A 476 -3.49 15.63 19.75
CA ARG A 476 -4.02 16.96 20.13
C ARG A 476 -5.54 16.96 20.12
N ILE A 477 -6.18 16.43 19.09
CA ILE A 477 -7.64 16.33 19.04
C ILE A 477 -8.17 15.46 20.19
N LYS A 478 -7.54 14.28 20.41
CA LYS A 478 -7.90 13.40 21.54
C LYS A 478 -7.84 14.15 22.88
N SER A 479 -6.81 14.95 23.09
CA SER A 479 -6.66 15.76 24.33
C SER A 479 -7.76 16.81 24.48
N ILE A 480 -8.17 17.48 23.41
CA ILE A 480 -9.29 18.45 23.44
C ILE A 480 -10.60 17.74 23.78
N LEU A 481 -10.88 16.61 23.13
CA LEU A 481 -12.09 15.82 23.37
C LEU A 481 -12.13 15.24 24.79
N ALA A 482 -10.99 14.81 25.35
CA ALA A 482 -10.90 14.34 26.73
C ALA A 482 -11.25 15.46 27.73
N LYS A 483 -10.66 16.65 27.56
CA LYS A 483 -10.99 17.82 28.40
C LYS A 483 -12.45 18.26 28.28
N TYR A 484 -13.04 18.15 27.10
CA TYR A 484 -14.46 18.45 26.93
C TYR A 484 -15.34 17.44 27.68
N LYS A 485 -15.01 16.13 27.64
CA LYS A 485 -15.71 15.09 28.39
C LYS A 485 -15.66 15.30 29.91
N GLU A 486 -14.58 15.87 30.47
CA GLU A 486 -14.45 16.21 31.88
C GLU A 486 -15.51 17.24 32.35
N THR A 487 -16.11 18.00 31.44
CA THR A 487 -17.22 18.91 31.73
C THR A 487 -18.56 18.19 31.95
N GLY A 488 -18.60 16.85 31.82
CA GLY A 488 -19.80 16.02 31.99
C GLY A 488 -20.74 15.98 30.77
N VAL A 489 -20.34 16.54 29.65
CA VAL A 489 -21.12 16.55 28.40
C VAL A 489 -20.73 15.36 27.52
N SER A 490 -21.73 14.65 26.99
CA SER A 490 -21.49 13.56 26.02
C SER A 490 -21.06 14.13 24.66
N VAL A 491 -20.11 13.46 24.01
CA VAL A 491 -19.65 13.81 22.63
C VAL A 491 -20.52 13.16 21.56
N GLY A 492 -21.46 12.28 21.91
CA GLY A 492 -22.34 11.60 20.96
C GLY A 492 -23.51 12.48 20.50
N ASN A 493 -23.89 12.33 19.22
CA ASN A 493 -25.02 13.02 18.58
C ASN A 493 -24.92 14.58 18.54
N LEU A 494 -23.71 15.10 18.48
CA LEU A 494 -23.51 16.54 18.26
C LEU A 494 -23.62 16.86 16.78
N THR A 495 -24.14 18.06 16.47
CA THR A 495 -24.40 18.51 15.09
C THR A 495 -23.40 19.57 14.68
N ILE A 496 -22.84 19.43 13.48
CA ILE A 496 -21.99 20.44 12.86
C ILE A 496 -22.89 21.55 12.30
N LEU A 497 -22.68 22.78 12.75
CA LEU A 497 -23.41 23.96 12.28
C LEU A 497 -22.70 24.58 11.05
N PRO A 498 -23.40 25.46 10.29
CA PRO A 498 -22.75 26.23 9.23
C PRO A 498 -21.54 27.02 9.73
N SER A 499 -20.41 26.86 9.06
CA SER A 499 -19.15 27.52 9.44
C SER A 499 -19.28 29.05 9.47
N LYS A 500 -18.79 29.66 10.55
CA LYS A 500 -18.74 31.12 10.72
C LYS A 500 -17.43 31.72 10.24
N GLU A 501 -16.35 30.95 10.38
CA GLU A 501 -14.99 31.39 10.11
C GLU A 501 -14.37 30.67 8.91
N GLN A 502 -13.46 31.34 8.20
CA GLN A 502 -12.76 30.80 7.03
C GLN A 502 -11.96 29.53 7.36
N SER A 503 -11.33 29.46 8.54
CA SER A 503 -10.55 28.31 8.98
C SER A 503 -11.41 27.07 9.27
N GLU A 504 -12.63 27.28 9.81
CA GLU A 504 -13.64 26.24 10.01
C GLU A 504 -14.13 25.69 8.66
N LYS A 505 -14.44 26.59 7.71
CA LYS A 505 -14.83 26.22 6.35
C LYS A 505 -13.71 25.46 5.62
N ALA A 506 -12.47 25.88 5.78
CA ALA A 506 -11.31 25.22 5.16
C ALA A 506 -11.14 23.76 5.66
N LEU A 507 -11.33 23.52 6.97
CA LEU A 507 -11.32 22.16 7.53
C LEU A 507 -12.48 21.33 6.95
N SER A 508 -13.69 21.90 6.91
CA SER A 508 -14.86 21.25 6.34
C SER A 508 -14.65 20.84 4.87
N LEU A 509 -14.08 21.74 4.06
CA LEU A 509 -13.73 21.47 2.66
C LEU A 509 -12.62 20.42 2.49
N ALA A 510 -11.71 20.28 3.45
CA ALA A 510 -10.74 19.20 3.44
C ALA A 510 -11.40 17.85 3.72
N LEU A 511 -12.29 17.77 4.71
CA LEU A 511 -12.95 16.52 5.12
C LEU A 511 -13.80 15.89 4.02
N ILE A 512 -14.57 16.69 3.26
CA ILE A 512 -15.46 16.18 2.21
C ILE A 512 -14.75 15.48 1.05
N LYS A 513 -13.43 15.60 0.93
CA LYS A 513 -12.62 14.93 -0.09
C LYS A 513 -12.35 13.46 0.21
N PHE A 514 -12.70 12.98 1.42
CA PHE A 514 -12.35 11.66 1.90
C PHE A 514 -12.69 10.53 0.90
N SER A 515 -13.95 10.47 0.46
CA SER A 515 -14.42 9.42 -0.45
C SER A 515 -13.68 9.42 -1.79
N ASP A 516 -13.46 10.59 -2.39
CA ASP A 516 -12.72 10.72 -3.65
C ASP A 516 -11.26 10.30 -3.51
N VAL A 517 -10.64 10.60 -2.36
CA VAL A 517 -9.24 10.20 -2.07
C VAL A 517 -9.12 8.69 -1.90
N ILE A 518 -10.04 8.07 -1.14
CA ILE A 518 -10.03 6.62 -0.94
C ILE A 518 -10.27 5.89 -2.27
N ASP A 519 -11.24 6.35 -3.06
CA ASP A 519 -11.51 5.79 -4.39
C ASP A 519 -10.28 5.90 -5.31
N GLY A 520 -9.65 7.06 -5.35
CA GLY A 520 -8.42 7.27 -6.11
C GLY A 520 -7.24 6.43 -5.61
N ALA A 521 -7.09 6.23 -4.30
CA ALA A 521 -6.05 5.38 -3.73
C ALA A 521 -6.30 3.89 -4.05
N TYR A 522 -7.56 3.46 -4.01
CA TYR A 522 -7.98 2.11 -4.37
C TYR A 522 -7.74 1.79 -5.85
N LYS A 523 -8.25 2.64 -6.76
CA LYS A 523 -8.13 2.43 -8.22
C LYS A 523 -6.68 2.36 -8.70
N ASP A 524 -5.83 3.21 -8.14
CA ASP A 524 -4.44 3.34 -8.57
C ASP A 524 -3.44 2.54 -7.71
N ASN A 525 -3.91 1.81 -6.69
CA ASN A 525 -3.07 1.16 -5.68
C ASN A 525 -2.03 2.14 -5.10
N ALA A 526 -2.47 3.34 -4.71
CA ALA A 526 -1.64 4.51 -4.46
C ALA A 526 -1.77 5.08 -3.03
N PRO A 527 -1.16 4.45 -2.01
CA PRO A 527 -1.22 4.93 -0.62
C PRO A 527 -0.75 6.38 -0.42
N HIS A 528 0.14 6.89 -1.26
CA HIS A 528 0.63 8.26 -1.17
C HIS A 528 -0.47 9.32 -1.31
N LYS A 529 -1.60 9.00 -1.96
CA LYS A 529 -2.77 9.89 -2.03
C LYS A 529 -3.41 10.09 -0.66
N ILE A 530 -3.49 9.02 0.14
CA ILE A 530 -3.96 9.09 1.53
C ILE A 530 -3.00 9.92 2.37
N CYS A 531 -1.68 9.72 2.24
CA CYS A 531 -0.69 10.53 2.96
C CYS A 531 -0.83 12.02 2.65
N GLN A 532 -0.99 12.38 1.37
CA GLN A 532 -1.20 13.76 0.95
C GLN A 532 -2.47 14.36 1.56
N TYR A 533 -3.54 13.59 1.56
CA TYR A 533 -4.85 13.99 2.09
C TYR A 533 -4.79 14.25 3.60
N ILE A 534 -4.25 13.31 4.40
CA ILE A 534 -4.19 13.48 5.85
C ILE A 534 -3.24 14.61 6.27
N TYR A 535 -2.24 14.92 5.47
CA TYR A 535 -1.41 16.10 5.69
C TYR A 535 -2.21 17.39 5.44
N GLU A 536 -3.03 17.45 4.40
CA GLU A 536 -3.94 18.58 4.13
C GLU A 536 -4.95 18.76 5.27
N VAL A 537 -5.61 17.67 5.71
CA VAL A 537 -6.57 17.70 6.83
C VAL A 537 -5.89 18.15 8.11
N SER A 538 -4.68 17.66 8.41
CA SER A 538 -3.92 18.04 9.60
C SER A 538 -3.56 19.54 9.60
N ASN A 539 -3.14 20.09 8.46
CA ASN A 539 -2.87 21.51 8.32
C ASN A 539 -4.14 22.35 8.48
N SER A 540 -5.24 21.93 7.88
CA SER A 540 -6.54 22.62 8.00
C SER A 540 -7.05 22.62 9.44
N PHE A 541 -6.93 21.47 10.15
CA PHE A 541 -7.25 21.38 11.57
C PHE A 541 -6.36 22.28 12.42
N ASN A 542 -5.05 22.30 12.19
CA ASN A 542 -4.14 23.16 12.95
C ASN A 542 -4.46 24.65 12.69
N GLY A 543 -4.80 25.05 11.47
CA GLY A 543 -5.29 26.37 11.15
C GLY A 543 -6.56 26.74 11.93
N PHE A 544 -7.56 25.82 11.95
CA PHE A 544 -8.77 25.99 12.73
C PHE A 544 -8.49 26.10 14.23
N TYR A 545 -7.67 25.20 14.79
CA TYR A 545 -7.28 25.19 16.20
C TYR A 545 -6.58 26.48 16.65
N HIS A 546 -5.72 27.06 15.83
CA HIS A 546 -5.03 28.31 16.17
C HIS A 546 -5.93 29.53 16.15
N ASN A 547 -6.96 29.53 15.29
CA ASN A 547 -7.86 30.67 15.12
C ASN A 547 -9.11 30.59 15.99
N THR A 548 -9.38 29.42 16.64
CA THR A 548 -10.64 29.16 17.34
C THR A 548 -10.39 28.69 18.78
N LYS A 549 -11.04 29.35 19.74
CA LYS A 549 -11.00 28.97 21.16
C LYS A 549 -12.03 27.88 21.46
N ILE A 550 -11.82 26.66 20.94
CA ILE A 550 -12.79 25.55 20.96
C ILE A 550 -13.42 25.32 22.35
N LEU A 551 -12.57 25.14 23.39
CA LEU A 551 -13.05 24.85 24.75
C LEU A 551 -13.55 26.09 25.50
N ALA A 552 -13.16 27.28 25.07
CA ALA A 552 -13.56 28.55 25.68
C ALA A 552 -14.63 29.31 24.87
N GLU A 553 -15.29 28.64 23.93
CA GLU A 553 -16.44 29.20 23.22
C GLU A 553 -17.63 29.36 24.18
N GLU A 554 -18.20 30.55 24.21
CA GLU A 554 -19.28 30.92 25.13
C GLU A 554 -20.65 30.43 24.64
N ASP A 555 -20.86 30.42 23.31
CA ASP A 555 -22.05 29.84 22.68
C ASP A 555 -21.96 28.30 22.73
N LYS A 556 -22.74 27.69 23.60
CA LYS A 556 -22.75 26.24 23.81
C LYS A 556 -23.03 25.44 22.52
N LYS A 557 -23.95 25.91 21.69
CA LYS A 557 -24.27 25.24 20.41
C LYS A 557 -23.08 25.32 19.46
N GLN A 558 -22.40 26.44 19.41
CA GLN A 558 -21.21 26.61 18.58
C GLN A 558 -20.05 25.76 19.12
N GLN A 559 -19.87 25.69 20.44
CA GLN A 559 -18.89 24.81 21.06
C GLN A 559 -19.16 23.35 20.71
N GLU A 560 -20.40 22.89 20.83
CA GLU A 560 -20.83 21.54 20.44
C GLU A 560 -20.57 21.25 18.96
N SER A 561 -20.80 22.21 18.08
CA SER A 561 -20.48 22.12 16.65
C SER A 561 -18.97 21.95 16.42
N TYR A 562 -18.13 22.71 17.10
CA TYR A 562 -16.67 22.54 17.02
C TYR A 562 -16.23 21.15 17.48
N ILE A 563 -16.83 20.65 18.58
CA ILE A 563 -16.54 19.30 19.08
C ILE A 563 -16.98 18.22 18.07
N ALA A 564 -18.14 18.37 17.43
CA ALA A 564 -18.59 17.48 16.37
C ALA A 564 -17.61 17.46 15.19
N LEU A 565 -17.20 18.64 14.72
CA LEU A 565 -16.28 18.79 13.59
C LEU A 565 -14.91 18.15 13.86
N ILE A 566 -14.31 18.38 15.04
CA ILE A 566 -13.02 17.77 15.37
C ILE A 566 -13.14 16.26 15.69
N THR A 567 -14.30 15.79 16.13
CA THR A 567 -14.56 14.35 16.29
C THR A 567 -14.53 13.66 14.95
N LEU A 568 -15.26 14.16 13.96
CA LEU A 568 -15.21 13.66 12.58
C LEU A 568 -13.80 13.75 11.99
N THR A 569 -13.08 14.84 12.25
CA THR A 569 -11.68 15.01 11.82
C THR A 569 -10.79 13.89 12.38
N LYS A 570 -10.90 13.59 13.69
CA LYS A 570 -10.13 12.53 14.34
C LYS A 570 -10.44 11.17 13.71
N GLU A 571 -11.70 10.85 13.52
CA GLU A 571 -12.15 9.55 12.99
C GLU A 571 -11.66 9.32 11.57
N ILE A 572 -11.73 10.32 10.71
CA ILE A 572 -11.18 10.28 9.35
C ILE A 572 -9.67 10.10 9.37
N LEU A 573 -8.94 10.85 10.21
CA LEU A 573 -7.49 10.70 10.33
C LEU A 573 -7.10 9.31 10.85
N GLU A 574 -7.78 8.79 11.88
CA GLU A 574 -7.55 7.44 12.42
C GLU A 574 -7.84 6.35 11.39
N THR A 575 -8.92 6.47 10.62
CA THR A 575 -9.21 5.56 9.52
C THR A 575 -8.10 5.59 8.46
N CYS A 576 -7.66 6.76 8.05
CA CYS A 576 -6.60 6.89 7.05
C CYS A 576 -5.27 6.30 7.53
N ILE A 577 -4.85 6.55 8.78
CA ILE A 577 -3.60 5.95 9.30
C ILE A 577 -3.70 4.44 9.46
N ASP A 578 -4.88 3.90 9.78
CA ASP A 578 -5.10 2.45 9.78
C ASP A 578 -4.94 1.87 8.37
N LEU A 579 -5.48 2.51 7.33
CA LEU A 579 -5.28 2.11 5.93
C LEU A 579 -3.79 2.13 5.51
N LEU A 580 -2.98 2.97 6.13
CA LEU A 580 -1.52 2.99 5.97
C LEU A 580 -0.80 1.97 6.88
N GLY A 581 -1.53 1.22 7.69
CA GLY A 581 -0.98 0.27 8.67
C GLY A 581 -0.21 0.96 9.80
N ILE A 582 -0.55 2.20 10.14
CA ILE A 582 0.06 3.01 11.20
C ILE A 582 -0.84 3.00 12.42
N GLN A 583 -0.26 2.84 13.61
CA GLN A 583 -0.97 2.94 14.89
C GLN A 583 -0.83 4.35 15.46
N CYS A 584 -1.82 4.78 16.25
CA CYS A 584 -1.80 6.05 16.95
C CYS A 584 -1.72 5.83 18.46
N PRO A 585 -0.80 6.50 19.18
CA PRO A 585 -0.79 6.45 20.64
C PRO A 585 -1.95 7.29 21.21
N ASP A 586 -2.28 7.06 22.47
CA ASP A 586 -3.30 7.86 23.15
C ASP A 586 -2.80 9.23 23.59
N ARG A 587 -1.48 9.34 23.83
CA ARG A 587 -0.77 10.58 24.16
C ARG A 587 0.64 10.61 23.60
N MET A 588 1.16 11.81 23.41
CA MET A 588 2.53 12.09 22.96
C MET A 588 3.11 13.25 23.73
#